data_b1165a5d731794eb965f413a14845858
#
_entry.id   b1165a5d731794eb965f413a14845858
#
_cell.length_a   1.000
_cell.length_b   1.000
_cell.length_c   1.000
_cell.angle_alpha   90.00
_cell.angle_beta   90.00
_cell.angle_gamma   90.00
#
_symmetry.space_group_name_H-M   'P 1'
#
loop_
_entity.id
_entity.type
_entity.pdbx_description
1 polymer ?
#
loop_
_entity_poly.entity_id
_entity_poly.type
_entity_poly.pdbx_seq_one_letter_code
_entity_poly.pdbx_strand_id
1 'polypeptide(L)'
;EIMDGLVGSEMCIRDRGSNELLSKVERIQIVAAGTSLHAGRVAANWFSAIANLPTQIDYASEYRYKNPYVDKNTLLLTISQSGETADTLGALRYAKERSYLGSLTICNVPTSSLARESDFVLLTNAGPEIGVASTKAFTTQLTALMLLTLSLAKARNLNPRLRLSLIHI
;
A
#
# COMPACT_ATOMS: atom_id res chain seq x y z
N GLU A 1 20.37 11.50 -4.41
CA GLU A 1 20.55 10.95 -5.79
C GLU A 1 20.03 9.52 -5.92
N ILE A 2 20.32 8.59 -5.01
CA ILE A 2 19.77 7.20 -5.08
C ILE A 2 18.25 7.18 -4.83
N MET A 3 17.75 8.00 -3.92
CA MET A 3 16.30 8.14 -3.67
C MET A 3 15.61 8.87 -4.83
N ASP A 4 16.25 9.83 -5.47
CA ASP A 4 15.71 10.48 -6.66
C ASP A 4 15.73 9.56 -7.88
N GLY A 5 16.67 8.63 -7.97
CA GLY A 5 16.73 7.60 -9.01
C GLY A 5 15.76 6.42 -8.80
N LEU A 6 15.45 6.05 -7.55
CA LEU A 6 14.47 5.01 -7.20
C LEU A 6 13.04 5.56 -7.09
N VAL A 7 12.90 6.85 -6.81
CA VAL A 7 11.65 7.61 -6.76
C VAL A 7 11.48 8.44 -8.05
N GLY A 8 12.51 8.44 -8.91
CA GLY A 8 12.52 9.14 -10.18
C GLY A 8 11.55 8.55 -11.19
N SER A 9 10.61 9.33 -11.58
CA SER A 9 9.75 9.35 -12.77
C SER A 9 8.88 8.13 -13.12
N GLU A 10 9.14 6.91 -12.63
CA GLU A 10 8.35 5.72 -13.01
C GLU A 10 7.78 4.92 -11.83
N MET A 11 8.22 5.18 -10.60
CA MET A 11 7.53 4.71 -9.40
C MET A 11 6.48 5.76 -9.01
N CYS A 12 5.71 6.15 -9.99
CA CYS A 12 4.68 7.16 -9.84
C CYS A 12 3.57 6.59 -8.98
N ILE A 13 3.50 7.02 -7.73
CA ILE A 13 2.19 7.38 -7.21
C ILE A 13 1.73 8.46 -8.20
N ARG A 14 0.94 8.05 -9.18
CA ARG A 14 0.54 8.88 -10.31
C ARG A 14 -0.25 10.05 -9.77
N ASP A 15 0.42 11.20 -9.67
CA ASP A 15 -0.19 12.51 -9.68
C ASP A 15 0.18 13.45 -8.52
N ARG A 16 0.13 14.76 -8.80
CA ARG A 16 0.41 15.87 -7.87
C ARG A 16 -0.46 15.90 -6.60
N GLY A 17 -1.56 15.11 -6.56
CA GLY A 17 -2.46 14.97 -5.41
C GLY A 17 -2.00 13.98 -4.32
N SER A 18 -1.00 13.14 -4.60
CA SER A 18 -0.60 12.07 -3.67
C SER A 18 0.02 12.58 -2.37
N ASN A 19 0.86 13.61 -2.43
CA ASN A 19 1.48 14.20 -1.24
C ASN A 19 0.45 14.85 -0.31
N GLU A 20 -0.56 15.50 -0.88
CA GLU A 20 -1.65 16.09 -0.12
C GLU A 20 -2.51 15.02 0.56
N LEU A 21 -2.84 13.94 -0.15
CA LEU A 21 -3.56 12.82 0.42
C LEU A 21 -2.75 12.16 1.54
N LEU A 22 -1.47 11.83 1.29
CA LEU A 22 -0.62 11.16 2.27
C LEU A 22 -0.45 11.98 3.56
N SER A 23 -0.46 13.31 3.48
CA SER A 23 -0.38 14.18 4.67
C SER A 23 -1.63 14.14 5.54
N LYS A 24 -2.79 13.79 4.97
CA LYS A 24 -4.09 13.69 5.67
C LYS A 24 -4.36 12.30 6.24
N VAL A 25 -3.53 11.30 5.93
CA VAL A 25 -3.72 9.92 6.43
C VAL A 25 -3.46 9.89 7.92
N GLU A 26 -4.43 9.41 8.68
CA GLU A 26 -4.33 9.20 10.13
C GLU A 26 -4.39 7.72 10.51
N ARG A 27 -4.91 6.86 9.63
CA ARG A 27 -5.04 5.41 9.81
C ARG A 27 -4.84 4.69 8.49
N ILE A 28 -4.47 3.42 8.56
CA ILE A 28 -4.37 2.55 7.39
C ILE A 28 -5.24 1.32 7.62
N GLN A 29 -6.06 0.99 6.63
CA GLN A 29 -6.76 -0.28 6.53
C GLN A 29 -6.12 -1.10 5.42
N ILE A 30 -5.45 -2.20 5.77
CA ILE A 30 -4.89 -3.14 4.79
C ILE A 30 -5.89 -4.24 4.52
N VAL A 31 -6.10 -4.54 3.23
CA VAL A 31 -6.93 -5.66 2.79
C VAL A 31 -6.18 -6.45 1.72
N ALA A 32 -5.91 -7.71 1.99
CA ALA A 32 -5.15 -8.58 1.10
C ALA A 32 -5.49 -10.06 1.32
N ALA A 33 -4.94 -10.93 0.47
CA ALA A 33 -5.05 -12.39 0.59
C ALA A 33 -3.67 -13.04 0.50
N GLY A 34 -3.55 -14.26 1.04
CA GLY A 34 -2.35 -15.09 0.92
C GLY A 34 -1.07 -14.41 1.42
N THR A 35 0.02 -14.55 0.66
CA THR A 35 1.34 -13.98 1.01
C THR A 35 1.33 -12.46 1.04
N SER A 36 0.49 -11.80 0.23
CA SER A 36 0.32 -10.35 0.25
C SER A 36 -0.21 -9.85 1.59
N LEU A 37 -1.07 -10.62 2.28
CA LEU A 37 -1.52 -10.29 3.63
C LEU A 37 -0.37 -10.35 4.63
N HIS A 38 0.54 -11.32 4.48
CA HIS A 38 1.73 -11.42 5.33
C HIS A 38 2.68 -10.23 5.12
N ALA A 39 2.86 -9.77 3.87
CA ALA A 39 3.59 -8.54 3.58
C ALA A 39 2.93 -7.34 4.28
N GLY A 40 1.61 -7.23 4.22
CA GLY A 40 0.84 -6.22 4.93
C GLY A 40 1.04 -6.26 6.45
N ARG A 41 1.11 -7.46 7.05
CA ARG A 41 1.38 -7.61 8.50
C ARG A 41 2.76 -7.10 8.90
N VAL A 42 3.77 -7.35 8.09
CA VAL A 42 5.11 -6.78 8.31
C VAL A 42 5.04 -5.26 8.23
N ALA A 43 4.40 -4.73 7.18
CA ALA A 43 4.29 -3.29 6.97
C ALA A 43 3.52 -2.57 8.08
N ALA A 44 2.54 -3.21 8.71
CA ALA A 44 1.81 -2.61 9.83
C ALA A 44 2.72 -2.24 11.00
N ASN A 45 3.74 -3.05 11.27
CA ASN A 45 4.75 -2.72 12.26
C ASN A 45 5.58 -1.48 11.82
N TRP A 46 5.92 -1.39 10.54
CA TRP A 46 6.66 -0.24 10.00
C TRP A 46 5.81 1.03 10.01
N PHE A 47 4.53 0.96 9.61
CA PHE A 47 3.62 2.10 9.67
C PHE A 47 3.46 2.62 11.08
N SER A 48 3.34 1.73 12.06
CA SER A 48 3.27 2.11 13.48
C SER A 48 4.58 2.72 13.98
N ALA A 49 5.71 2.03 13.78
CA ALA A 49 6.99 2.42 14.36
C ALA A 49 7.63 3.64 13.69
N ILE A 50 7.49 3.77 12.34
CA ILE A 50 8.19 4.78 11.54
C ILE A 50 7.28 5.96 11.20
N ALA A 51 6.02 5.67 10.81
CA ALA A 51 5.07 6.69 10.39
C ALA A 51 4.06 7.09 11.49
N ASN A 52 4.09 6.44 12.64
CA ASN A 52 3.14 6.64 13.75
C ASN A 52 1.67 6.56 13.28
N LEU A 53 1.36 5.54 12.45
CA LEU A 53 0.05 5.31 11.88
C LEU A 53 -0.54 4.00 12.42
N PRO A 54 -1.65 4.05 13.15
CA PRO A 54 -2.39 2.86 13.52
C PRO A 54 -2.89 2.15 12.25
N THR A 55 -2.68 0.83 12.20
CA THR A 55 -2.96 0.01 11.02
C THR A 55 -3.82 -1.17 11.39
N GLN A 56 -4.95 -1.33 10.72
CA GLN A 56 -5.80 -2.50 10.80
C GLN A 56 -5.59 -3.38 9.57
N ILE A 57 -5.68 -4.70 9.74
CA ILE A 57 -5.45 -5.67 8.67
C ILE A 57 -6.58 -6.68 8.65
N ASP A 58 -7.17 -6.87 7.49
CA ASP A 58 -8.22 -7.86 7.27
C ASP A 58 -7.95 -8.75 6.06
N TYR A 59 -8.40 -10.00 6.16
CA TYR A 59 -8.46 -10.89 5.00
C TYR A 59 -9.48 -10.35 4.00
N ALA A 60 -9.10 -10.32 2.73
CA ALA A 60 -9.98 -9.82 1.66
C ALA A 60 -11.30 -10.60 1.57
N SER A 61 -11.27 -11.91 1.81
CA SER A 61 -12.46 -12.77 1.87
C SER A 61 -13.43 -12.40 2.99
N GLU A 62 -12.91 -11.90 4.12
CA GLU A 62 -13.69 -11.60 5.32
C GLU A 62 -14.16 -10.15 5.38
N TYR A 63 -13.40 -9.24 4.76
CA TYR A 63 -13.56 -7.80 4.92
C TYR A 63 -14.99 -7.31 4.62
N ARG A 64 -15.61 -7.81 3.56
CA ARG A 64 -16.96 -7.41 3.14
C ARG A 64 -18.06 -7.78 4.14
N TYR A 65 -17.81 -8.81 4.95
CA TYR A 65 -18.81 -9.35 5.88
C TYR A 65 -18.71 -8.72 7.29
N LYS A 66 -17.59 -8.07 7.59
CA LYS A 66 -17.35 -7.48 8.91
C LYS A 66 -18.04 -6.14 9.15
N ASN A 67 -18.50 -5.47 8.10
CA ASN A 67 -19.05 -4.10 8.16
C ASN A 67 -18.20 -3.16 9.05
N PRO A 68 -16.91 -2.96 8.73
CA PRO A 68 -16.00 -2.24 9.60
C PRO A 68 -16.41 -0.77 9.75
N TYR A 69 -16.19 -0.22 10.93
CA TYR A 69 -16.23 1.23 11.13
C TYR A 69 -15.07 1.87 10.35
N VAL A 70 -15.38 2.89 9.57
CA VAL A 70 -14.39 3.61 8.75
C VAL A 70 -14.31 5.05 9.22
N ASP A 71 -13.14 5.45 9.66
CA ASP A 71 -12.81 6.85 9.89
C ASP A 71 -12.43 7.51 8.54
N LYS A 72 -12.97 8.70 8.28
CA LYS A 72 -12.78 9.45 7.02
C LYS A 72 -11.32 9.78 6.66
N ASN A 73 -10.39 9.73 7.63
CA ASN A 73 -8.95 9.93 7.43
C ASN A 73 -8.20 8.58 7.29
N THR A 74 -8.92 7.50 6.99
CA THR A 74 -8.34 6.18 6.78
C THR A 74 -8.00 5.97 5.31
N LEU A 75 -6.75 5.61 5.02
CA LEU A 75 -6.32 5.13 3.70
C LEU A 75 -6.62 3.64 3.58
N LEU A 76 -7.37 3.26 2.55
CA LEU A 76 -7.49 1.85 2.17
C LEU A 76 -6.25 1.43 1.38
N LEU A 77 -5.57 0.38 1.82
CA LEU A 77 -4.41 -0.20 1.15
C LEU A 77 -4.72 -1.64 0.74
N THR A 78 -4.80 -1.90 -0.56
CA THR A 78 -4.93 -3.24 -1.10
C THR A 78 -3.59 -3.74 -1.65
N ILE A 79 -3.30 -5.02 -1.44
CA ILE A 79 -2.03 -5.63 -1.88
C ILE A 79 -2.36 -6.91 -2.64
N SER A 80 -1.88 -7.01 -3.88
CA SER A 80 -2.07 -8.19 -4.73
C SER A 80 -0.94 -8.27 -5.76
N GLN A 81 -0.41 -9.47 -6.00
CA GLN A 81 0.58 -9.64 -7.07
C GLN A 81 -0.05 -9.43 -8.45
N SER A 82 -1.13 -10.15 -8.76
CA SER A 82 -1.79 -10.07 -10.07
C SER A 82 -2.66 -8.82 -10.24
N GLY A 83 -3.14 -8.25 -9.14
CA GLY A 83 -4.15 -7.20 -9.17
C GLY A 83 -5.55 -7.66 -9.63
N GLU A 84 -5.76 -8.99 -9.73
CA GLU A 84 -7.02 -9.61 -10.20
C GLU A 84 -7.63 -10.55 -9.14
N THR A 85 -7.12 -10.55 -7.91
CA THR A 85 -7.66 -11.39 -6.83
C THR A 85 -9.12 -10.98 -6.54
N ALA A 86 -10.05 -11.87 -6.81
CA ALA A 86 -11.50 -11.58 -6.76
C ALA A 86 -11.95 -11.01 -5.42
N ASP A 87 -11.49 -11.59 -4.30
CA ASP A 87 -11.85 -11.11 -2.96
C ASP A 87 -11.27 -9.72 -2.68
N THR A 88 -10.02 -9.45 -3.11
CA THR A 88 -9.39 -8.14 -2.92
C THR A 88 -10.10 -7.07 -3.76
N LEU A 89 -10.47 -7.40 -4.98
CA LEU A 89 -11.24 -6.51 -5.86
C LEU A 89 -12.65 -6.25 -5.29
N GLY A 90 -13.31 -7.30 -4.82
CA GLY A 90 -14.61 -7.17 -4.16
C GLY A 90 -14.53 -6.32 -2.89
N ALA A 91 -13.44 -6.44 -2.11
CA ALA A 91 -13.19 -5.61 -0.93
C ALA A 91 -12.94 -4.14 -1.30
N LEU A 92 -12.17 -3.87 -2.36
CA LEU A 92 -11.96 -2.50 -2.87
C LEU A 92 -13.29 -1.85 -3.26
N ARG A 93 -14.11 -2.54 -4.06
CA ARG A 93 -15.43 -2.04 -4.50
C ARG A 93 -16.35 -1.76 -3.33
N TYR A 94 -16.41 -2.69 -2.36
CA TYR A 94 -17.17 -2.53 -1.13
C TYR A 94 -16.69 -1.32 -0.30
N ALA A 95 -15.38 -1.09 -0.23
CA ALA A 95 -14.80 0.04 0.48
C ALA A 95 -15.07 1.39 -0.21
N LYS A 96 -15.16 1.42 -1.55
CA LYS A 96 -15.48 2.63 -2.30
C LYS A 96 -16.87 3.21 -2.01
N GLU A 97 -17.78 2.40 -1.51
CA GLU A 97 -19.09 2.83 -1.04
C GLU A 97 -19.06 3.44 0.37
N ARG A 98 -17.86 3.54 0.96
CA ARG A 98 -17.62 4.04 2.32
C ARG A 98 -16.73 5.27 2.32
N SER A 99 -16.70 5.98 3.46
CA SER A 99 -16.01 7.25 3.60
C SER A 99 -14.50 7.12 3.87
N TYR A 100 -13.81 6.26 3.09
CA TYR A 100 -12.34 6.26 3.10
C TYR A 100 -11.78 7.56 2.53
N LEU A 101 -10.61 7.96 3.01
CA LEU A 101 -9.88 9.12 2.48
C LEU A 101 -9.48 8.91 1.01
N GLY A 102 -9.19 7.68 0.66
CA GLY A 102 -8.83 7.22 -0.68
C GLY A 102 -8.36 5.77 -0.65
N SER A 103 -8.13 5.20 -1.82
CA SER A 103 -7.65 3.84 -2.02
C SER A 103 -6.28 3.84 -2.72
N LEU A 104 -5.35 3.04 -2.19
CA LEU A 104 -4.05 2.78 -2.80
C LEU A 104 -3.89 1.28 -3.01
N THR A 105 -3.48 0.88 -4.19
CA THR A 105 -3.16 -0.52 -4.51
C THR A 105 -1.67 -0.71 -4.74
N ILE A 106 -1.10 -1.74 -4.14
CA ILE A 106 0.23 -2.26 -4.48
C ILE A 106 0.03 -3.52 -5.32
N CYS A 107 0.45 -3.48 -6.60
CA CYS A 107 0.36 -4.63 -7.49
C CYS A 107 1.51 -4.65 -8.51
N ASN A 108 1.64 -5.78 -9.23
CA ASN A 108 2.69 -5.95 -10.24
C ASN A 108 2.20 -5.70 -11.67
N VAL A 109 0.88 -5.75 -11.90
CA VAL A 109 0.29 -5.65 -13.24
C VAL A 109 -0.41 -4.29 -13.40
N PRO A 110 0.13 -3.38 -14.23
CA PRO A 110 -0.38 -2.02 -14.35
C PRO A 110 -1.77 -1.93 -15.00
N THR A 111 -2.14 -2.95 -15.78
CA THR A 111 -3.44 -3.03 -16.47
C THR A 111 -4.50 -3.81 -15.70
N SER A 112 -4.19 -4.23 -14.47
CA SER A 112 -5.10 -5.02 -13.64
C SER A 112 -6.32 -4.22 -13.18
N SER A 113 -7.37 -4.95 -12.79
CA SER A 113 -8.61 -4.35 -12.31
C SER A 113 -8.39 -3.53 -11.03
N LEU A 114 -7.57 -4.02 -10.08
CA LEU A 114 -7.21 -3.24 -8.89
C LEU A 114 -6.48 -1.94 -9.25
N ALA A 115 -5.55 -1.98 -10.23
CA ALA A 115 -4.83 -0.80 -10.67
C ALA A 115 -5.75 0.24 -11.34
N ARG A 116 -6.74 -0.22 -12.11
CA ARG A 116 -7.70 0.68 -12.77
C ARG A 116 -8.72 1.28 -11.83
N GLU A 117 -9.13 0.51 -10.81
CA GLU A 117 -10.22 0.91 -9.92
C GLU A 117 -9.73 1.64 -8.67
N SER A 118 -8.45 1.60 -8.32
CA SER A 118 -7.89 2.35 -7.19
C SER A 118 -7.60 3.80 -7.54
N ASP A 119 -7.66 4.69 -6.56
CA ASP A 119 -7.34 6.10 -6.75
C ASP A 119 -5.83 6.30 -6.98
N PHE A 120 -5.01 5.47 -6.32
CA PHE A 120 -3.55 5.47 -6.45
C PHE A 120 -3.02 4.05 -6.63
N VAL A 121 -1.93 3.94 -7.38
CA VAL A 121 -1.27 2.65 -7.66
C VAL A 121 0.23 2.77 -7.43
N LEU A 122 0.78 1.80 -6.70
CA LEU A 122 2.21 1.60 -6.55
C LEU A 122 2.59 0.27 -7.20
N LEU A 123 3.28 0.32 -8.32
CA LEU A 123 3.70 -0.86 -9.07
C LEU A 123 4.99 -1.44 -8.49
N THR A 124 5.02 -2.76 -8.31
CA THR A 124 6.21 -3.45 -7.80
C THR A 124 7.25 -3.71 -8.88
N ASN A 125 6.86 -3.68 -10.17
CA ASN A 125 7.73 -3.91 -11.33
C ASN A 125 8.59 -5.18 -11.22
N ALA A 126 8.06 -6.24 -10.57
CA ALA A 126 8.77 -7.50 -10.33
C ALA A 126 8.95 -8.35 -11.60
N GLY A 127 8.36 -7.94 -12.72
CA GLY A 127 8.28 -8.76 -13.92
C GLY A 127 7.35 -9.98 -13.76
N PRO A 128 7.23 -10.85 -14.76
CA PRO A 128 6.37 -12.02 -14.69
C PRO A 128 6.87 -13.00 -13.63
N GLU A 129 5.97 -13.50 -12.80
CA GLU A 129 6.24 -14.56 -11.83
C GLU A 129 5.72 -15.88 -12.37
N ILE A 130 6.63 -16.85 -12.55
CA ILE A 130 6.31 -18.19 -13.05
C ILE A 130 6.36 -19.14 -11.85
N GLY A 131 5.22 -19.40 -11.24
CA GLY A 131 5.14 -20.29 -10.07
C GLY A 131 3.90 -20.03 -9.23
N VAL A 132 3.49 -21.05 -8.46
CA VAL A 132 2.35 -20.95 -7.54
C VAL A 132 2.74 -20.21 -6.26
N ALA A 133 3.97 -20.42 -5.79
CA ALA A 133 4.49 -19.76 -4.60
C ALA A 133 5.07 -18.38 -4.96
N SER A 134 4.54 -17.34 -4.31
CA SER A 134 5.03 -15.98 -4.47
C SER A 134 6.34 -15.81 -3.69
N THR A 135 7.45 -15.61 -4.42
CA THR A 135 8.78 -15.34 -3.84
C THR A 135 9.25 -13.93 -4.12
N LYS A 136 9.59 -13.63 -5.36
CA LYS A 136 10.05 -12.29 -5.73
C LYS A 136 8.95 -11.23 -5.56
N ALA A 137 7.70 -11.58 -5.86
CA ALA A 137 6.59 -10.65 -5.67
C ALA A 137 6.40 -10.29 -4.19
N PHE A 138 6.58 -11.23 -3.26
CA PHE A 138 6.55 -10.95 -1.83
C PHE A 138 7.64 -9.95 -1.42
N THR A 139 8.89 -10.18 -1.86
CA THR A 139 10.01 -9.28 -1.54
C THR A 139 9.82 -7.89 -2.13
N THR A 140 9.34 -7.80 -3.38
CA THR A 140 9.07 -6.49 -4.01
C THR A 140 7.87 -5.78 -3.38
N GLN A 141 6.87 -6.51 -2.89
CA GLN A 141 5.79 -5.93 -2.09
C GLN A 141 6.32 -5.35 -0.77
N LEU A 142 7.23 -6.04 -0.07
CA LEU A 142 7.86 -5.51 1.13
C LEU A 142 8.65 -4.22 0.83
N THR A 143 9.40 -4.19 -0.27
CA THR A 143 10.13 -2.98 -0.71
C THR A 143 9.16 -1.82 -0.98
N ALA A 144 8.09 -2.06 -1.73
CA ALA A 144 7.07 -1.05 -2.01
C ALA A 144 6.39 -0.53 -0.73
N LEU A 145 6.09 -1.43 0.21
CA LEU A 145 5.50 -1.08 1.50
C LEU A 145 6.45 -0.27 2.37
N MET A 146 7.75 -0.57 2.36
CA MET A 146 8.76 0.24 3.06
C MET A 146 8.85 1.64 2.46
N LEU A 147 8.87 1.77 1.12
CA LEU A 147 8.89 3.06 0.44
C LEU A 147 7.62 3.88 0.74
N LEU A 148 6.45 3.24 0.77
CA LEU A 148 5.21 3.89 1.19
C LEU A 148 5.29 4.37 2.65
N THR A 149 5.85 3.56 3.55
CA THR A 149 6.06 3.93 4.95
C THR A 149 6.92 5.19 5.08
N LEU A 150 8.03 5.24 4.34
CA LEU A 150 8.92 6.41 4.33
C LEU A 150 8.24 7.66 3.74
N SER A 151 7.45 7.48 2.69
CA SER A 151 6.69 8.57 2.06
C SER A 151 5.64 9.15 3.02
N LEU A 152 4.93 8.29 3.76
CA LEU A 152 3.98 8.69 4.80
C LEU A 152 4.67 9.42 5.96
N ALA A 153 5.79 8.89 6.45
CA ALA A 153 6.58 9.54 7.51
C ALA A 153 7.08 10.92 7.07
N LYS A 154 7.52 11.04 5.80
CA LYS A 154 7.92 12.32 5.19
C LYS A 154 6.76 13.30 5.10
N ALA A 155 5.61 12.88 4.58
CA ALA A 155 4.44 13.73 4.42
C ALA A 155 3.91 14.26 5.77
N ARG A 156 4.10 13.52 6.85
CA ARG A 156 3.73 13.88 8.23
C ARG A 156 4.82 14.65 8.98
N ASN A 157 5.93 14.99 8.33
CA ASN A 157 7.09 15.66 8.95
C ASN A 157 7.66 14.93 10.18
N LEU A 158 7.53 13.59 10.22
CA LEU A 158 8.02 12.78 11.32
C LEU A 158 9.54 12.51 11.15
N ASN A 159 10.24 12.74 12.21
CA ASN A 159 11.62 12.37 12.52
C ASN A 159 12.67 12.44 11.36
N PRO A 160 13.34 13.61 11.16
CA PRO A 160 14.39 13.77 10.15
C PRO A 160 15.59 12.81 10.33
N ARG A 161 15.86 12.35 11.56
CA ARG A 161 17.00 11.45 11.87
C ARG A 161 16.77 10.02 11.38
N LEU A 162 15.53 9.52 11.41
CA LEU A 162 15.19 8.21 10.83
C LEU A 162 15.35 8.18 9.31
N ARG A 163 15.12 9.30 8.62
CA ARG A 163 15.36 9.44 7.18
C ARG A 163 16.84 9.21 6.81
N LEU A 164 17.75 9.76 7.58
CA LEU A 164 19.20 9.63 7.33
C LEU A 164 19.69 8.20 7.63
N SER A 165 19.21 7.57 8.69
CA SER A 165 19.61 6.21 9.08
C SER A 165 19.19 5.14 8.07
N LEU A 166 18.00 5.27 7.44
CA LEU A 166 17.49 4.31 6.45
C LEU A 166 18.08 4.51 5.04
N ILE A 167 18.67 5.67 4.76
CA ILE A 167 19.38 5.95 3.50
C ILE A 167 20.80 5.34 3.54
N HIS A 168 21.34 5.06 4.72
CA HIS A 168 22.70 4.53 4.90
C HIS A 168 22.75 3.00 5.07
N ILE A 169 21.63 2.27 4.91
CA ILE A 169 21.60 0.82 4.78
C ILE A 169 21.53 0.46 3.29
#